data_e6f7073fc573172e615cc8eccf65f34c
#
_entry.id   e6f7073fc573172e615cc8eccf65f34c
#
_cell.length_a   1.000
_cell.length_b   1.000
_cell.length_c   1.000
_cell.angle_alpha   90.00
_cell.angle_beta   90.00
_cell.angle_gamma   90.00
#
_symmetry.space_group_name_H-M   'P 1'
#
loop_
_entity.id
_entity.type
_entity.pdbx_description
1 polymer ?
#
loop_
_entity_poly.entity_id
_entity_poly.type
_entity_poly.pdbx_seq_one_letter_code
_entity_poly.pdbx_strand_id
1 'polypeptide(L)'
;MIKLYKYTAIIISFIFFSCAGKQSQSVDVKENLEMKAMLQGTWMDEDTETPMICIKGDSIHYMASGTLPIAFRIIEDSLITYGAATTSYHIVRQNEYMLWLQSEMGSIIKMNRAEEADSIHSMDFQTQTNKSEPTKEVIQKDRIEFYKNVRYRGYVYINPSQIKVTRPTYSDEGFKMDNVYYDNIIHICVYEGKNKLFSKDFYKKDFSEVVPEEFLQWAILSDMEFIGINEKGYQYQATISIPDEITSYIVNLSISTDGNIQYTLKE
;
A
#
# COMPACT_ATOMS: atom_id res chain seq x y z
N MET A 1 74.05 -49.24 15.18
CA MET A 1 73.37 -48.41 16.21
C MET A 1 72.10 -47.83 15.59
N ILE A 2 70.99 -48.48 15.86
CA ILE A 2 69.72 -48.19 15.23
C ILE A 2 68.89 -47.43 16.29
N LYS A 3 68.55 -46.13 16.04
CA LYS A 3 67.68 -45.37 16.88
C LYS A 3 66.23 -45.53 16.40
N LEU A 4 65.43 -46.12 17.25
CA LEU A 4 64.02 -46.38 17.10
C LEU A 4 63.24 -45.06 17.41
N TYR A 5 62.59 -44.46 16.42
CA TYR A 5 61.67 -43.32 16.63
C TYR A 5 60.28 -43.87 16.92
N LYS A 6 59.77 -43.62 18.12
CA LYS A 6 58.41 -43.89 18.53
C LYS A 6 57.50 -42.76 18.00
N TYR A 7 56.62 -43.13 17.09
CA TYR A 7 55.50 -42.25 16.65
C TYR A 7 54.39 -42.31 17.68
N THR A 8 54.20 -41.24 18.42
CA THR A 8 53.01 -41.04 19.23
C THR A 8 51.93 -40.41 18.36
N ALA A 9 50.90 -41.22 17.97
CA ALA A 9 49.73 -40.74 17.29
C ALA A 9 48.81 -40.01 18.28
N ILE A 10 48.70 -38.70 18.14
CA ILE A 10 47.69 -37.87 18.84
C ILE A 10 46.38 -37.97 18.07
N ILE A 11 45.43 -38.73 18.66
CA ILE A 11 44.05 -38.76 18.17
C ILE A 11 43.37 -37.51 18.69
N ILE A 12 43.19 -36.51 17.80
CA ILE A 12 42.35 -35.34 18.05
C ILE A 12 40.90 -35.75 17.83
N SER A 13 40.16 -35.95 18.90
CA SER A 13 38.74 -36.17 18.92
C SER A 13 38.04 -34.89 18.63
N PHE A 14 37.56 -34.71 17.39
CA PHE A 14 36.63 -33.63 17.03
C PHE A 14 35.26 -33.93 17.64
N ILE A 15 34.95 -33.23 18.74
CA ILE A 15 33.59 -33.20 19.28
C ILE A 15 32.79 -32.23 18.42
N PHE A 16 32.01 -32.76 17.48
CA PHE A 16 30.99 -32.00 16.79
C PHE A 16 29.90 -31.65 17.79
N PHE A 17 29.91 -30.39 18.30
CA PHE A 17 28.73 -29.82 18.91
C PHE A 17 27.70 -29.61 17.79
N SER A 18 26.82 -30.57 17.61
CA SER A 18 25.60 -30.41 16.84
C SER A 18 24.71 -29.42 17.62
N CYS A 19 24.69 -28.19 17.20
CA CYS A 19 23.64 -27.26 17.57
C CYS A 19 22.33 -27.82 16.99
N ALA A 20 21.58 -28.53 17.82
CA ALA A 20 20.17 -28.80 17.53
C ALA A 20 19.42 -27.46 17.60
N GLY A 21 19.42 -26.73 16.48
CA GLY A 21 18.48 -25.64 16.26
C GLY A 21 17.09 -26.23 16.48
N LYS A 22 16.34 -25.64 17.42
CA LYS A 22 14.90 -25.89 17.52
C LYS A 22 14.32 -25.55 16.17
N GLN A 23 14.09 -26.56 15.35
CA GLN A 23 13.18 -26.50 14.23
C GLN A 23 11.84 -26.13 14.85
N SER A 24 11.41 -24.88 14.69
CA SER A 24 10.01 -24.52 14.90
C SER A 24 9.25 -25.43 13.95
N GLN A 25 8.61 -26.44 14.48
CA GLN A 25 7.59 -27.17 13.75
C GLN A 25 6.55 -26.11 13.38
N SER A 26 6.58 -25.67 12.13
CA SER A 26 5.41 -25.05 11.51
C SER A 26 4.34 -26.12 11.63
N VAL A 27 3.41 -25.91 12.55
CA VAL A 27 2.18 -26.69 12.59
C VAL A 27 1.56 -26.43 11.23
N ASP A 28 1.55 -27.45 10.39
CA ASP A 28 0.93 -27.40 9.06
C ASP A 28 -0.58 -27.35 9.31
N VAL A 29 -1.07 -26.14 9.56
CA VAL A 29 -2.49 -25.91 9.90
C VAL A 29 -3.27 -26.15 8.62
N LYS A 30 -3.94 -27.29 8.57
CA LYS A 30 -4.67 -27.76 7.39
C LYS A 30 -5.87 -26.86 7.12
N GLU A 31 -5.91 -26.33 5.90
CA GLU A 31 -7.05 -25.55 5.43
C GLU A 31 -8.33 -26.40 5.35
N ASN A 32 -9.45 -25.84 5.80
CA ASN A 32 -10.77 -26.48 5.70
C ASN A 32 -11.38 -26.21 4.32
N LEU A 33 -11.06 -27.10 3.37
CA LEU A 33 -11.51 -26.97 1.97
C LEU A 33 -13.02 -27.20 1.82
N GLU A 34 -13.65 -27.97 2.69
CA GLU A 34 -15.09 -28.20 2.66
C GLU A 34 -15.85 -26.91 3.04
N MET A 35 -15.48 -26.29 4.14
CA MET A 35 -16.02 -24.98 4.51
C MET A 35 -15.74 -23.92 3.44
N LYS A 36 -14.54 -23.90 2.87
CA LYS A 36 -14.18 -22.98 1.79
C LYS A 36 -15.04 -23.17 0.56
N ALA A 37 -15.36 -24.39 0.18
CA ALA A 37 -16.25 -24.71 -0.94
C ALA A 37 -17.68 -24.18 -0.68
N MET A 38 -18.17 -24.31 0.55
CA MET A 38 -19.48 -23.78 0.95
C MET A 38 -19.55 -22.24 0.91
N LEU A 39 -18.42 -21.53 0.98
CA LEU A 39 -18.41 -20.06 0.94
C LEU A 39 -18.47 -19.47 -0.48
N GLN A 40 -18.32 -20.28 -1.52
CA GLN A 40 -18.31 -19.77 -2.90
C GLN A 40 -19.62 -19.09 -3.27
N GLY A 41 -19.55 -17.97 -4.02
CA GLY A 41 -20.71 -17.21 -4.50
C GLY A 41 -20.77 -15.79 -3.95
N THR A 42 -21.90 -15.13 -4.21
CA THR A 42 -22.17 -13.74 -3.77
C THR A 42 -22.90 -13.74 -2.44
N TRP A 43 -22.45 -12.88 -1.55
CA TRP A 43 -23.01 -12.69 -0.23
C TRP A 43 -23.53 -11.28 -0.07
N MET A 44 -24.76 -11.15 0.40
CA MET A 44 -25.51 -9.91 0.54
C MET A 44 -25.69 -9.59 2.02
N ASP A 45 -25.71 -8.31 2.35
CA ASP A 45 -26.06 -7.86 3.70
C ASP A 45 -27.44 -8.37 4.12
N GLU A 46 -27.57 -8.89 5.35
CA GLU A 46 -28.81 -9.49 5.85
C GLU A 46 -29.96 -8.47 5.97
N ASP A 47 -29.64 -7.21 6.28
CA ASP A 47 -30.63 -6.17 6.56
C ASP A 47 -30.99 -5.34 5.33
N THR A 48 -30.00 -5.02 4.49
CA THR A 48 -30.18 -4.12 3.33
C THR A 48 -30.35 -4.85 2.00
N GLU A 49 -30.09 -6.16 1.95
CA GLU A 49 -30.09 -6.99 0.73
C GLU A 49 -29.16 -6.44 -0.36
N THR A 50 -28.09 -5.71 0.02
CA THR A 50 -27.08 -5.20 -0.89
C THR A 50 -25.90 -6.15 -1.01
N PRO A 51 -25.31 -6.36 -2.21
CA PRO A 51 -24.14 -7.21 -2.37
C PRO A 51 -22.95 -6.63 -1.61
N MET A 52 -22.31 -7.44 -0.76
CA MET A 52 -21.14 -7.07 0.03
C MET A 52 -19.85 -7.63 -0.53
N ILE A 53 -19.83 -8.96 -0.73
CA ILE A 53 -18.65 -9.67 -1.21
C ILE A 53 -19.04 -10.76 -2.22
N CYS A 54 -18.11 -11.08 -3.11
CA CYS A 54 -18.18 -12.27 -3.96
C CYS A 54 -16.93 -13.12 -3.70
N ILE A 55 -17.13 -14.37 -3.27
CA ILE A 55 -16.07 -15.34 -3.04
C ILE A 55 -15.95 -16.22 -4.28
N LYS A 56 -14.76 -16.19 -4.91
CA LYS A 56 -14.47 -16.96 -6.13
C LYS A 56 -13.10 -17.61 -6.01
N GLY A 57 -13.08 -18.95 -5.96
CA GLY A 57 -11.87 -19.72 -5.74
C GLY A 57 -11.21 -19.38 -4.41
N ASP A 58 -9.99 -18.86 -4.46
CA ASP A 58 -9.17 -18.50 -3.30
C ASP A 58 -9.23 -17.00 -2.97
N SER A 59 -10.17 -16.25 -3.55
CA SER A 59 -10.21 -14.79 -3.43
C SER A 59 -11.59 -14.26 -3.03
N ILE A 60 -11.58 -13.20 -2.22
CA ILE A 60 -12.74 -12.38 -1.88
C ILE A 60 -12.68 -11.10 -2.70
N HIS A 61 -13.75 -10.79 -3.39
CA HIS A 61 -13.96 -9.56 -4.16
C HIS A 61 -14.97 -8.68 -3.42
N TYR A 62 -14.65 -7.42 -3.24
CA TYR A 62 -15.51 -6.43 -2.57
C TYR A 62 -16.25 -5.58 -3.61
N MET A 63 -17.45 -5.06 -3.25
CA MET A 63 -18.23 -4.16 -4.12
C MET A 63 -17.64 -2.75 -4.23
N ALA A 64 -16.77 -2.36 -3.32
CA ALA A 64 -16.17 -1.03 -3.34
C ALA A 64 -15.23 -0.86 -4.56
N SER A 65 -15.40 0.26 -5.28
CA SER A 65 -14.55 0.58 -6.44
C SER A 65 -13.10 0.86 -5.98
N GLY A 66 -12.13 0.39 -6.77
CA GLY A 66 -10.71 0.61 -6.46
C GLY A 66 -10.12 -0.40 -5.47
N THR A 67 -10.89 -1.39 -5.01
CA THR A 67 -10.39 -2.46 -4.15
C THR A 67 -9.76 -3.59 -4.96
N LEU A 68 -8.77 -4.26 -4.37
CA LEU A 68 -8.20 -5.48 -4.92
C LEU A 68 -8.91 -6.72 -4.35
N PRO A 69 -9.01 -7.80 -5.15
CA PRO A 69 -9.35 -9.12 -4.59
C PRO A 69 -8.31 -9.54 -3.56
N ILE A 70 -8.77 -10.04 -2.43
CA ILE A 70 -7.90 -10.49 -1.33
C ILE A 70 -7.93 -12.02 -1.24
N ALA A 71 -6.76 -12.64 -1.22
CA ALA A 71 -6.65 -14.08 -1.00
C ALA A 71 -7.09 -14.45 0.43
N PHE A 72 -7.73 -15.62 0.59
CA PHE A 72 -8.17 -16.10 1.89
C PHE A 72 -7.96 -17.60 2.08
N ARG A 73 -7.94 -18.00 3.35
CA ARG A 73 -8.01 -19.40 3.78
C ARG A 73 -8.99 -19.57 4.92
N ILE A 74 -9.53 -20.78 5.03
CA ILE A 74 -10.32 -21.18 6.20
C ILE A 74 -9.45 -22.09 7.06
N ILE A 75 -9.16 -21.66 8.27
CA ILE A 75 -8.37 -22.41 9.24
C ILE A 75 -9.21 -22.56 10.50
N GLU A 76 -9.52 -23.81 10.86
CA GLU A 76 -10.47 -24.12 11.95
C GLU A 76 -11.81 -23.41 11.73
N ASP A 77 -12.19 -22.50 12.60
CA ASP A 77 -13.41 -21.68 12.58
C ASP A 77 -13.16 -20.22 12.15
N SER A 78 -12.05 -19.98 11.48
CA SER A 78 -11.63 -18.62 11.10
C SER A 78 -11.39 -18.48 9.61
N LEU A 79 -11.95 -17.41 9.04
CA LEU A 79 -11.64 -16.91 7.72
C LEU A 79 -10.47 -15.93 7.82
N ILE A 80 -9.31 -16.30 7.27
CA ILE A 80 -8.10 -15.48 7.31
C ILE A 80 -7.84 -14.90 5.94
N THR A 81 -7.75 -13.57 5.84
CA THR A 81 -7.45 -12.84 4.61
C THR A 81 -5.99 -12.40 4.57
N TYR A 82 -5.40 -12.41 3.35
CA TYR A 82 -3.99 -12.10 3.08
C TYR A 82 -3.90 -10.95 2.08
N GLY A 83 -4.13 -9.72 2.57
CA GLY A 83 -3.95 -8.49 1.81
C GLY A 83 -2.69 -7.73 2.22
N ALA A 84 -2.72 -6.40 2.13
CA ALA A 84 -1.68 -5.52 2.66
C ALA A 84 -1.43 -5.75 4.17
N ALA A 85 -2.47 -6.22 4.87
CA ALA A 85 -2.37 -6.75 6.22
C ALA A 85 -3.18 -8.04 6.32
N THR A 86 -2.66 -9.03 7.08
CA THR A 86 -3.41 -10.25 7.40
C THR A 86 -4.50 -9.90 8.42
N THR A 87 -5.73 -10.41 8.20
CA THR A 87 -6.88 -10.21 9.09
C THR A 87 -7.60 -11.53 9.30
N SER A 88 -8.10 -11.75 10.51
CA SER A 88 -8.85 -12.95 10.87
C SER A 88 -10.28 -12.59 11.26
N TYR A 89 -11.24 -13.31 10.70
CA TYR A 89 -12.67 -13.22 11.05
C TYR A 89 -13.09 -14.55 11.64
N HIS A 90 -13.60 -14.54 12.87
CA HIS A 90 -14.17 -15.74 13.45
C HIS A 90 -15.52 -16.06 12.80
N ILE A 91 -15.72 -17.29 12.35
CA ILE A 91 -16.97 -17.76 11.73
C ILE A 91 -17.93 -18.12 12.86
N VAL A 92 -18.84 -17.19 13.16
CA VAL A 92 -19.86 -17.37 14.24
C VAL A 92 -20.94 -18.34 13.78
N ARG A 93 -21.32 -18.26 12.51
CA ARG A 93 -22.36 -19.10 11.91
C ARG A 93 -22.12 -19.26 10.40
N GLN A 94 -22.29 -20.48 9.93
CA GLN A 94 -22.19 -20.79 8.50
C GLN A 94 -23.13 -21.94 8.15
N ASN A 95 -23.84 -21.76 7.04
CA ASN A 95 -24.54 -22.83 6.33
C ASN A 95 -24.62 -22.45 4.83
N GLU A 96 -25.41 -23.16 4.04
CA GLU A 96 -25.56 -22.93 2.62
C GLU A 96 -26.11 -21.53 2.28
N TYR A 97 -26.91 -20.92 3.18
CA TYR A 97 -27.67 -19.67 2.92
C TYR A 97 -27.18 -18.51 3.77
N MET A 98 -26.42 -18.72 4.84
CA MET A 98 -26.00 -17.64 5.73
C MET A 98 -24.56 -17.78 6.16
N LEU A 99 -23.90 -16.63 6.32
CA LEU A 99 -22.53 -16.50 6.81
C LEU A 99 -22.43 -15.32 7.78
N TRP A 100 -22.10 -15.60 9.04
CA TRP A 100 -21.86 -14.58 10.05
C TRP A 100 -20.41 -14.59 10.48
N LEU A 101 -19.75 -13.47 10.34
CA LEU A 101 -18.36 -13.28 10.67
C LEU A 101 -18.20 -12.26 11.79
N GLN A 102 -17.36 -12.56 12.77
CA GLN A 102 -16.96 -11.58 13.76
C GLN A 102 -15.66 -10.92 13.33
N SER A 103 -15.67 -9.59 13.21
CA SER A 103 -14.49 -8.79 12.87
C SER A 103 -13.53 -8.68 14.06
N GLU A 104 -12.28 -8.23 13.79
CA GLU A 104 -11.29 -7.94 14.84
C GLU A 104 -11.79 -6.85 15.84
N MET A 105 -12.69 -5.97 15.41
CA MET A 105 -13.32 -4.94 16.25
C MET A 105 -14.49 -5.48 17.09
N GLY A 106 -14.85 -6.77 16.93
CA GLY A 106 -15.92 -7.44 17.67
C GLY A 106 -17.31 -7.26 17.06
N SER A 107 -17.48 -6.50 15.97
CA SER A 107 -18.76 -6.41 15.25
C SER A 107 -19.07 -7.71 14.51
N ILE A 108 -20.37 -8.06 14.42
CA ILE A 108 -20.84 -9.22 13.67
C ILE A 108 -21.33 -8.76 12.30
N ILE A 109 -20.67 -9.25 11.27
CA ILE A 109 -21.02 -9.05 9.86
C ILE A 109 -21.97 -10.19 9.50
N LYS A 110 -23.23 -9.89 9.17
CA LYS A 110 -24.25 -10.87 8.85
C LYS A 110 -24.58 -10.83 7.37
N MET A 111 -24.50 -11.99 6.74
CA MET A 111 -24.72 -12.09 5.29
C MET A 111 -25.60 -13.27 4.95
N ASN A 112 -26.42 -13.09 3.91
CA ASN A 112 -27.21 -14.13 3.25
C ASN A 112 -26.64 -14.37 1.85
N ARG A 113 -26.75 -15.62 1.37
CA ARG A 113 -26.34 -15.95 0.01
C ARG A 113 -27.32 -15.34 -1.01
N ALA A 114 -26.80 -14.71 -2.05
CA ALA A 114 -27.60 -14.26 -3.18
C ALA A 114 -28.21 -15.46 -3.93
N GLU A 115 -29.44 -15.32 -4.39
CA GLU A 115 -30.07 -16.30 -5.29
C GLU A 115 -29.41 -16.27 -6.69
N GLU A 116 -29.58 -17.37 -7.49
CA GLU A 116 -28.97 -17.43 -8.83
C GLU A 116 -29.44 -16.31 -9.77
N ALA A 117 -30.66 -15.82 -9.59
CA ALA A 117 -31.20 -14.70 -10.36
C ALA A 117 -30.46 -13.38 -10.10
N ASP A 118 -29.88 -13.22 -8.91
CA ASP A 118 -29.12 -12.05 -8.49
C ASP A 118 -27.63 -12.18 -8.86
N SER A 119 -27.21 -13.28 -9.46
CA SER A 119 -25.82 -13.52 -9.91
C SER A 119 -25.35 -12.55 -11.01
N ILE A 120 -26.25 -11.74 -11.59
CA ILE A 120 -25.92 -10.60 -12.45
C ILE A 120 -24.96 -9.65 -11.73
N HIS A 121 -25.06 -9.51 -10.41
CA HIS A 121 -24.16 -8.72 -9.57
C HIS A 121 -22.72 -9.27 -9.52
N SER A 122 -22.50 -10.55 -9.87
CA SER A 122 -21.13 -11.09 -10.00
C SER A 122 -20.33 -10.44 -11.12
N MET A 123 -21.00 -9.91 -12.15
CA MET A 123 -20.36 -9.13 -13.21
C MET A 123 -19.94 -7.74 -12.72
N ASP A 124 -20.67 -7.14 -11.78
CA ASP A 124 -20.35 -5.82 -11.23
C ASP A 124 -19.07 -5.87 -10.39
N PHE A 125 -18.84 -6.96 -9.63
CA PHE A 125 -17.57 -7.17 -8.91
C PHE A 125 -16.35 -7.21 -9.86
N GLN A 126 -16.47 -7.83 -11.03
CA GLN A 126 -15.39 -7.90 -12.02
C GLN A 126 -15.17 -6.56 -12.73
N THR A 127 -16.23 -5.80 -12.97
CA THR A 127 -16.17 -4.52 -13.68
C THR A 127 -15.60 -3.42 -12.78
N GLN A 128 -15.87 -3.47 -11.48
CA GLN A 128 -15.38 -2.47 -10.53
C GLN A 128 -13.89 -2.63 -10.22
N THR A 129 -13.35 -3.85 -10.17
CA THR A 129 -11.91 -4.09 -9.99
C THR A 129 -11.06 -3.53 -11.13
N ASN A 130 -11.65 -3.34 -12.33
CA ASN A 130 -10.95 -2.78 -13.49
C ASN A 130 -10.96 -1.24 -13.56
N LYS A 131 -11.65 -0.54 -12.64
CA LYS A 131 -11.74 0.93 -12.65
C LYS A 131 -10.58 1.65 -11.96
N SER A 132 -9.64 0.94 -11.37
CA SER A 132 -8.42 1.53 -10.77
C SER A 132 -7.38 1.86 -11.84
N GLU A 133 -7.77 2.60 -12.90
CA GLU A 133 -6.77 3.18 -13.81
C GLU A 133 -6.34 4.54 -13.28
N PRO A 134 -5.04 4.86 -13.32
CA PRO A 134 -4.57 6.19 -12.93
C PRO A 134 -5.17 7.24 -13.85
N THR A 135 -5.48 8.39 -13.29
CA THR A 135 -5.81 9.59 -14.07
C THR A 135 -4.71 9.84 -15.07
N LYS A 136 -5.07 10.12 -16.34
CA LYS A 136 -4.08 10.43 -17.39
C LYS A 136 -3.81 11.94 -17.53
N GLU A 137 -4.53 12.74 -16.78
CA GLU A 137 -4.46 14.19 -16.86
C GLU A 137 -3.25 14.72 -16.07
N VAL A 138 -2.35 15.40 -16.79
CA VAL A 138 -1.21 16.10 -16.19
C VAL A 138 -1.68 17.46 -15.69
N ILE A 139 -1.46 17.74 -14.40
CA ILE A 139 -1.76 19.05 -13.81
C ILE A 139 -0.51 19.92 -13.96
N GLN A 140 -0.67 21.05 -14.66
CA GLN A 140 0.39 22.04 -14.81
C GLN A 140 0.08 23.27 -13.98
N LYS A 141 1.06 23.70 -13.19
CA LYS A 141 1.06 24.96 -12.46
C LYS A 141 2.27 25.78 -12.83
N ASP A 142 2.16 27.10 -12.81
CA ASP A 142 3.31 28.00 -12.93
C ASP A 142 3.10 29.29 -12.15
N ARG A 143 4.20 29.88 -11.74
CA ARG A 143 4.21 31.16 -11.04
C ARG A 143 5.41 31.99 -11.45
N ILE A 144 5.20 33.30 -11.56
CA ILE A 144 6.24 34.29 -11.85
C ILE A 144 6.59 35.03 -10.56
N GLU A 145 7.90 35.11 -10.29
CA GLU A 145 8.45 35.81 -9.15
C GLU A 145 9.61 36.71 -9.58
N PHE A 146 9.75 37.84 -8.89
CA PHE A 146 10.85 38.78 -9.10
C PHE A 146 11.79 38.75 -7.91
N TYR A 147 13.08 38.54 -8.20
CA TYR A 147 14.13 38.61 -7.20
C TYR A 147 15.31 39.42 -7.73
N LYS A 148 15.76 40.44 -6.98
CA LYS A 148 16.84 41.36 -7.38
C LYS A 148 16.65 41.92 -8.80
N ASN A 149 15.42 42.36 -9.12
CA ASN A 149 15.00 42.88 -10.43
C ASN A 149 15.09 41.89 -11.62
N VAL A 150 15.31 40.61 -11.35
CA VAL A 150 15.28 39.54 -12.34
C VAL A 150 13.95 38.81 -12.26
N ARG A 151 13.36 38.51 -13.43
CA ARG A 151 12.09 37.77 -13.55
C ARG A 151 12.34 36.32 -13.71
N TYR A 152 11.82 35.52 -12.79
CA TYR A 152 11.88 34.07 -12.81
C TYR A 152 10.47 33.49 -13.02
N ARG A 153 10.40 32.31 -13.61
CA ARG A 153 9.18 31.53 -13.74
C ARG A 153 9.43 30.10 -13.32
N GLY A 154 8.76 29.68 -12.26
CA GLY A 154 8.76 28.31 -11.79
C GLY A 154 7.57 27.53 -12.33
N TYR A 155 7.80 26.32 -12.80
CA TYR A 155 6.77 25.40 -13.28
C TYR A 155 6.73 24.15 -12.41
N VAL A 156 5.55 23.58 -12.31
CA VAL A 156 5.28 22.30 -11.67
C VAL A 156 4.38 21.49 -12.60
N TYR A 157 4.76 20.27 -12.90
CA TYR A 157 3.97 19.29 -13.66
C TYR A 157 3.75 18.10 -12.77
N ILE A 158 2.49 17.86 -12.35
CA ILE A 158 2.11 16.68 -11.59
C ILE A 158 1.70 15.63 -12.62
N ASN A 159 2.53 14.61 -12.76
CA ASN A 159 2.35 13.56 -13.74
C ASN A 159 1.83 12.30 -13.02
N PRO A 160 0.58 11.87 -13.29
CA PRO A 160 0.09 10.60 -12.79
C PRO A 160 0.99 9.45 -13.22
N SER A 161 1.30 8.53 -12.33
CA SER A 161 2.17 7.38 -12.59
C SER A 161 1.44 6.05 -12.44
N GLN A 162 2.11 4.95 -12.79
CA GLN A 162 1.64 3.58 -12.56
C GLN A 162 2.13 3.01 -11.22
N ILE A 163 2.77 3.83 -10.38
CA ILE A 163 3.28 3.40 -9.08
C ILE A 163 2.09 3.25 -8.13
N LYS A 164 1.80 2.01 -7.77
CA LYS A 164 0.67 1.68 -6.88
C LYS A 164 1.02 1.91 -5.42
N VAL A 165 0.08 2.46 -4.69
CA VAL A 165 0.06 2.54 -3.23
C VAL A 165 -1.17 1.78 -2.76
N THR A 166 -0.99 0.64 -2.10
CA THR A 166 -2.08 -0.16 -1.58
C THR A 166 -2.27 0.15 -0.10
N ARG A 167 -3.47 0.52 0.27
CA ARG A 167 -3.81 0.92 1.63
C ARG A 167 -4.97 0.09 2.18
N PRO A 168 -4.81 -0.54 3.38
CA PRO A 168 -5.90 -1.20 4.03
C PRO A 168 -6.91 -0.18 4.58
N THR A 169 -8.19 -0.41 4.30
CA THR A 169 -9.32 0.38 4.81
C THR A 169 -10.38 -0.57 5.36
N TYR A 170 -11.37 -0.04 6.08
CA TYR A 170 -12.50 -0.84 6.52
C TYR A 170 -13.76 -0.37 5.78
N SER A 171 -14.62 -1.33 5.38
CA SER A 171 -15.97 -1.02 4.98
C SER A 171 -16.82 -0.64 6.20
N ASP A 172 -17.98 -0.05 5.97
CA ASP A 172 -18.93 0.32 7.03
C ASP A 172 -19.37 -0.90 7.85
N GLU A 173 -19.40 -2.07 7.22
CA GLU A 173 -19.77 -3.34 7.85
C GLU A 173 -18.63 -4.00 8.63
N GLY A 174 -17.38 -3.52 8.45
CA GLY A 174 -16.20 -4.00 9.18
C GLY A 174 -15.29 -4.96 8.41
N PHE A 175 -15.46 -5.08 7.09
CA PHE A 175 -14.48 -5.77 6.25
C PHE A 175 -13.25 -4.92 6.03
N LYS A 176 -12.07 -5.52 6.20
CA LYS A 176 -10.81 -4.91 5.82
C LYS A 176 -10.55 -5.16 4.33
N MET A 177 -10.39 -4.09 3.59
CA MET A 177 -10.23 -4.08 2.14
C MET A 177 -8.93 -3.38 1.77
N ASP A 178 -8.33 -3.77 0.64
CA ASP A 178 -7.14 -3.12 0.09
C ASP A 178 -7.54 -2.18 -1.05
N ASN A 179 -7.50 -0.88 -0.78
CA ASN A 179 -7.71 0.15 -1.79
C ASN A 179 -6.40 0.47 -2.51
N VAL A 180 -6.48 0.64 -3.82
CA VAL A 180 -5.35 0.99 -4.68
C VAL A 180 -5.44 2.44 -5.11
N TYR A 181 -4.36 3.16 -4.84
CA TYR A 181 -4.12 4.51 -5.30
C TYR A 181 -2.89 4.53 -6.20
N TYR A 182 -2.72 5.61 -6.95
CA TYR A 182 -1.54 5.79 -7.79
C TYR A 182 -0.77 7.02 -7.35
N ASP A 183 0.54 6.86 -7.20
CA ASP A 183 1.44 7.95 -6.85
C ASP A 183 1.72 8.82 -8.07
N ASN A 184 2.23 10.03 -7.86
CA ASN A 184 2.62 10.95 -8.91
C ASN A 184 4.14 11.07 -9.00
N ILE A 185 4.61 11.46 -10.20
CA ILE A 185 5.94 11.96 -10.43
C ILE A 185 5.81 13.45 -10.71
N ILE A 186 6.42 14.28 -9.87
CA ILE A 186 6.31 15.74 -10.03
C ILE A 186 7.58 16.28 -10.66
N HIS A 187 7.43 16.82 -11.87
CA HIS A 187 8.50 17.52 -12.57
C HIS A 187 8.45 19.01 -12.25
N ILE A 188 9.58 19.56 -11.85
CA ILE A 188 9.71 21.02 -11.67
C ILE A 188 10.81 21.57 -12.57
N CYS A 189 10.63 22.83 -12.97
CA CYS A 189 11.68 23.58 -13.62
C CYS A 189 11.57 25.08 -13.35
N VAL A 190 12.72 25.76 -13.37
CA VAL A 190 12.82 27.21 -13.17
C VAL A 190 13.51 27.83 -14.39
N TYR A 191 12.94 28.93 -14.86
CA TYR A 191 13.46 29.70 -15.99
C TYR A 191 13.73 31.16 -15.62
N GLU A 192 14.81 31.69 -16.18
CA GLU A 192 15.07 33.13 -16.32
C GLU A 192 14.95 33.49 -17.78
N GLY A 193 13.87 34.18 -18.16
CA GLY A 193 13.56 34.40 -19.57
C GLY A 193 13.41 33.11 -20.35
N LYS A 194 14.35 32.83 -21.28
CA LYS A 194 14.41 31.58 -22.05
C LYS A 194 15.40 30.57 -21.49
N ASN A 195 16.20 30.95 -20.49
CA ASN A 195 17.23 30.08 -19.93
C ASN A 195 16.63 29.18 -18.86
N LYS A 196 16.74 27.86 -19.03
CA LYS A 196 16.38 26.88 -18.01
C LYS A 196 17.52 26.81 -16.98
N LEU A 197 17.22 27.17 -15.73
CA LEU A 197 18.18 27.22 -14.63
C LEU A 197 18.19 25.95 -13.81
N PHE A 198 17.02 25.33 -13.64
CA PHE A 198 16.89 24.09 -12.87
C PHE A 198 15.79 23.23 -13.47
N SER A 199 15.94 21.89 -13.36
CA SER A 199 14.93 20.93 -13.79
C SER A 199 15.17 19.59 -13.11
N LYS A 200 14.14 19.01 -12.46
CA LYS A 200 14.23 17.72 -11.77
C LYS A 200 12.87 17.08 -11.61
N ASP A 201 12.86 15.74 -11.67
CA ASP A 201 11.72 14.91 -11.26
C ASP A 201 11.84 14.56 -9.79
N PHE A 202 10.70 14.64 -9.07
CA PHE A 202 10.56 14.27 -7.67
C PHE A 202 9.63 13.09 -7.53
N TYR A 203 10.04 12.17 -6.67
CA TYR A 203 9.29 11.00 -6.26
C TYR A 203 9.03 11.08 -4.77
N LYS A 204 8.00 10.44 -4.28
CA LYS A 204 7.69 10.37 -2.86
C LYS A 204 8.90 9.98 -1.98
N LYS A 205 9.69 9.01 -2.42
CA LYS A 205 10.89 8.55 -1.72
C LYS A 205 11.96 9.64 -1.48
N ASP A 206 11.98 10.71 -2.27
CA ASP A 206 12.94 11.80 -2.11
C ASP A 206 12.72 12.61 -0.83
N PHE A 207 11.60 12.37 -0.14
CA PHE A 207 11.21 13.04 1.11
C PHE A 207 11.47 12.19 2.36
N SER A 208 12.10 11.02 2.23
CA SER A 208 12.33 10.08 3.36
C SER A 208 13.25 10.61 4.46
N GLU A 209 14.02 11.67 4.19
CA GLU A 209 14.85 12.31 5.23
C GLU A 209 14.02 13.10 6.27
N VAL A 210 12.83 13.57 5.89
CA VAL A 210 12.00 14.46 6.72
C VAL A 210 10.59 13.93 6.98
N VAL A 211 10.12 12.97 6.19
CA VAL A 211 8.81 12.31 6.37
C VAL A 211 9.02 10.88 6.81
N PRO A 212 8.38 10.42 7.91
CA PRO A 212 8.52 9.04 8.40
C PRO A 212 8.15 7.99 7.36
N GLU A 213 8.91 6.89 7.31
CA GLU A 213 8.68 5.79 6.36
C GLU A 213 7.30 5.14 6.56
N GLU A 214 6.85 5.04 7.81
CA GLU A 214 5.52 4.52 8.18
C GLU A 214 4.39 5.35 7.59
N PHE A 215 4.63 6.64 7.33
CA PHE A 215 3.67 7.51 6.64
C PHE A 215 3.80 7.35 5.12
N LEU A 216 5.03 7.38 4.60
CA LEU A 216 5.31 7.30 3.17
C LEU A 216 4.75 6.03 2.53
N GLN A 217 4.70 4.90 3.25
CA GLN A 217 4.18 3.65 2.71
C GLN A 217 2.72 3.75 2.24
N TRP A 218 1.90 4.60 2.90
CA TRP A 218 0.46 4.80 2.62
C TRP A 218 0.13 6.08 1.86
N ALA A 219 1.08 6.99 1.77
CA ALA A 219 0.90 8.31 1.17
C ALA A 219 1.23 8.34 -0.33
N ILE A 220 0.78 9.39 -1.00
CA ILE A 220 1.17 9.77 -2.36
C ILE A 220 1.79 11.17 -2.34
N LEU A 221 2.68 11.47 -3.29
CA LEU A 221 3.14 12.82 -3.57
C LEU A 221 2.01 13.55 -4.32
N SER A 222 1.13 14.22 -3.56
CA SER A 222 -0.14 14.72 -4.09
C SER A 222 -0.02 16.06 -4.79
N ASP A 223 0.90 16.93 -4.34
CA ASP A 223 1.02 18.27 -4.89
C ASP A 223 2.42 18.86 -4.71
N MET A 224 2.73 19.88 -5.51
CA MET A 224 3.87 20.77 -5.32
C MET A 224 3.56 22.15 -5.88
N GLU A 225 4.14 23.20 -5.26
CA GLU A 225 3.98 24.56 -5.67
C GLU A 225 5.34 25.30 -5.67
N PHE A 226 5.55 26.17 -6.66
CA PHE A 226 6.64 27.13 -6.64
C PHE A 226 6.26 28.30 -5.75
N ILE A 227 6.99 28.50 -4.65
CA ILE A 227 6.69 29.55 -3.67
C ILE A 227 7.40 30.86 -4.02
N GLY A 228 8.60 30.77 -4.62
CA GLY A 228 9.36 31.95 -5.00
C GLY A 228 10.86 31.74 -5.00
N ILE A 229 11.61 32.84 -4.83
CA ILE A 229 13.08 32.85 -4.77
C ILE A 229 13.51 33.72 -3.60
N ASN A 230 14.54 33.29 -2.90
CA ASN A 230 15.20 34.07 -1.86
C ASN A 230 16.73 33.88 -1.93
N GLU A 231 17.44 34.28 -0.88
CA GLU A 231 18.90 34.17 -0.80
C GLU A 231 19.40 32.73 -0.84
N LYS A 232 18.55 31.75 -0.41
CA LYS A 232 18.87 30.32 -0.42
C LYS A 232 18.62 29.66 -1.77
N GLY A 233 17.97 30.38 -2.72
CA GLY A 233 17.64 29.87 -4.05
C GLY A 233 16.13 29.72 -4.30
N TYR A 234 15.76 28.74 -5.12
CA TYR A 234 14.37 28.48 -5.54
C TYR A 234 13.62 27.77 -4.41
N GLN A 235 12.44 28.26 -4.09
CA GLN A 235 11.61 27.75 -3.00
C GLN A 235 10.40 27.04 -3.55
N TYR A 236 10.23 25.77 -3.17
CA TYR A 236 9.05 24.97 -3.48
C TYR A 236 8.43 24.44 -2.19
N GLN A 237 7.19 24.05 -2.27
CA GLN A 237 6.47 23.38 -1.20
C GLN A 237 5.78 22.15 -1.76
N ALA A 238 6.09 20.97 -1.22
CA ALA A 238 5.49 19.70 -1.59
C ALA A 238 4.46 19.28 -0.55
N THR A 239 3.39 18.64 -1.01
CA THR A 239 2.38 17.99 -0.16
C THR A 239 2.41 16.49 -0.38
N ILE A 240 2.63 15.75 0.71
CA ILE A 240 2.58 14.30 0.74
C ILE A 240 1.37 13.93 1.61
N SER A 241 0.34 13.31 1.02
CA SER A 241 -0.92 13.04 1.69
C SER A 241 -1.32 11.58 1.62
N ILE A 242 -2.01 11.10 2.66
CA ILE A 242 -2.69 9.82 2.62
C ILE A 242 -4.00 10.01 1.85
N PRO A 243 -4.25 9.25 0.76
CA PRO A 243 -5.49 9.34 0.01
C PRO A 243 -6.72 9.11 0.90
N ASP A 244 -7.80 9.84 0.63
CA ASP A 244 -9.08 9.80 1.36
C ASP A 244 -8.97 10.15 2.84
N GLU A 245 -7.86 10.81 3.26
CA GLU A 245 -7.69 11.37 4.59
C GLU A 245 -7.27 12.85 4.52
N ILE A 246 -7.51 13.55 5.62
CA ILE A 246 -7.05 14.95 5.78
C ILE A 246 -5.58 15.05 6.21
N THR A 247 -4.95 13.91 6.50
CA THR A 247 -3.59 13.85 7.04
C THR A 247 -2.56 14.03 5.91
N SER A 248 -1.67 14.99 6.09
CA SER A 248 -0.59 15.28 5.13
C SER A 248 0.64 15.85 5.82
N TYR A 249 1.80 15.63 5.19
CA TYR A 249 3.02 16.37 5.46
C TYR A 249 3.23 17.43 4.39
N ILE A 250 3.58 18.63 4.83
CA ILE A 250 3.99 19.71 3.96
C ILE A 250 5.48 19.92 4.12
N VAL A 251 6.22 19.78 3.02
CA VAL A 251 7.68 19.89 3.02
C VAL A 251 8.10 21.09 2.19
N ASN A 252 8.89 21.98 2.78
CA ASN A 252 9.54 23.07 2.07
C ASN A 252 10.85 22.59 1.46
N LEU A 253 11.08 22.92 0.19
CA LEU A 253 12.30 22.65 -0.56
C LEU A 253 13.02 23.97 -0.83
N SER A 254 14.27 24.08 -0.41
CA SER A 254 15.18 25.15 -0.83
C SER A 254 16.22 24.58 -1.79
N ILE A 255 16.19 25.05 -3.03
CA ILE A 255 17.08 24.56 -4.11
C ILE A 255 18.09 25.65 -4.42
N SER A 256 19.34 25.44 -4.07
CA SER A 256 20.40 26.39 -4.35
C SER A 256 20.66 26.53 -5.86
N THR A 257 21.33 27.59 -6.27
CA THR A 257 21.74 27.80 -7.68
C THR A 257 22.66 26.69 -8.21
N ASP A 258 23.37 25.99 -7.32
CA ASP A 258 24.23 24.85 -7.65
C ASP A 258 23.44 23.52 -7.72
N GLY A 259 22.10 23.58 -7.49
CA GLY A 259 21.22 22.41 -7.57
C GLY A 259 21.13 21.57 -6.30
N ASN A 260 21.77 21.97 -5.20
CA ASN A 260 21.62 21.28 -3.90
C ASN A 260 20.24 21.55 -3.32
N ILE A 261 19.60 20.51 -2.78
CA ILE A 261 18.23 20.57 -2.25
C ILE A 261 18.26 20.35 -0.75
N GLN A 262 17.62 21.23 0.00
CA GLN A 262 17.37 21.10 1.43
C GLN A 262 15.87 20.92 1.65
N TYR A 263 15.52 19.93 2.47
CA TYR A 263 14.15 19.61 2.84
C TYR A 263 13.92 20.02 4.30
N THR A 264 12.78 20.66 4.58
CA THR A 264 12.35 20.99 5.95
C THR A 264 10.84 20.82 6.06
N LEU A 265 10.38 20.25 7.17
CA LEU A 265 8.94 20.19 7.45
C LEU A 265 8.40 21.61 7.67
N LYS A 266 7.20 21.85 7.19
CA LYS A 266 6.44 23.04 7.54
C LYS A 266 5.76 22.80 8.88
N GLU A 267 6.05 23.65 9.85
CA GLU A 267 5.36 23.68 11.14
C GLU A 267 3.92 24.18 11.03
#